data_7d03ababd1a31f42390eb0607ca91040
#
_entry.id   7d03ababd1a31f42390eb0607ca91040
#
_cell.length_a   1.000
_cell.length_b   1.000
_cell.length_c   1.000
_cell.angle_alpha   90.00
_cell.angle_beta   90.00
_cell.angle_gamma   90.00
#
_symmetry.space_group_name_H-M   'P 1'
#
loop_
_entity.id
_entity.type
_entity.pdbx_description
1 polymer ?
#
loop_
_entity_poly.entity_id
_entity_poly.type
_entity_poly.pdbx_seq_one_letter_code
_entity_poly.pdbx_strand_id
1 'polypeptide(L)'
;MMTKSRHGNTLGTVLLCVFCCMHSTVAAKTIHKEKSLYRNIVVRESNNRRCLVFSVKRGDKNQTCTDLRDPNLLVFAYVRMVFAGLLVNPKPNKILVIGLGGGSIPTTLSELFPNAGIDIVEIDDAVVRVAKKYFAFQENERMKVIVSDARVYIRRATQ
;
A
#
# COMPACT_ATOMS: atom_id res chain seq x y z
N MET A 1 -83.98 -14.50 24.85
CA MET A 1 -83.26 -15.48 24.00
C MET A 1 -81.92 -14.87 23.64
N MET A 2 -80.88 -15.32 24.36
CA MET A 2 -79.53 -14.69 24.32
C MET A 2 -78.66 -15.38 23.28
N THR A 3 -78.13 -14.67 22.32
CA THR A 3 -77.10 -15.16 21.39
C THR A 3 -75.73 -14.56 21.77
N LYS A 4 -74.82 -15.43 22.11
CA LYS A 4 -73.46 -15.21 22.58
C LYS A 4 -72.48 -15.05 21.38
N SER A 5 -71.99 -13.90 21.13
CA SER A 5 -70.96 -13.66 20.11
C SER A 5 -69.59 -14.11 20.66
N ARG A 6 -68.95 -15.00 19.92
CA ARG A 6 -67.55 -15.45 20.15
C ARG A 6 -66.62 -14.54 19.39
N HIS A 7 -65.80 -13.79 20.12
CA HIS A 7 -64.65 -13.10 19.56
C HIS A 7 -63.49 -14.10 19.45
N GLY A 8 -63.07 -14.40 18.23
CA GLY A 8 -61.84 -15.15 17.96
C GLY A 8 -60.63 -14.21 17.96
N ASN A 9 -59.75 -14.41 18.93
CA ASN A 9 -58.43 -13.79 18.95
C ASN A 9 -57.51 -14.54 17.98
N THR A 10 -57.19 -13.95 16.86
CA THR A 10 -56.08 -14.37 16.02
C THR A 10 -54.82 -13.68 16.48
N LEU A 11 -53.98 -14.36 17.27
CA LEU A 11 -52.61 -13.95 17.57
C LEU A 11 -51.81 -14.13 16.29
N GLY A 12 -51.57 -13.02 15.59
CA GLY A 12 -50.61 -12.98 14.48
C GLY A 12 -49.20 -13.06 15.01
N THR A 13 -48.57 -14.21 14.83
CA THR A 13 -47.14 -14.40 15.13
C THR A 13 -46.32 -13.66 14.08
N VAL A 14 -45.83 -12.49 14.42
CA VAL A 14 -44.84 -11.74 13.60
C VAL A 14 -43.50 -12.43 13.75
N LEU A 15 -43.12 -13.25 12.78
CA LEU A 15 -41.80 -13.87 12.67
C LEU A 15 -40.80 -12.78 12.21
N LEU A 16 -40.13 -12.14 13.17
CA LEU A 16 -39.08 -11.17 12.92
C LEU A 16 -37.82 -11.92 12.46
N CYS A 17 -37.64 -12.07 11.13
CA CYS A 17 -36.40 -12.57 10.55
C CYS A 17 -35.30 -11.54 10.76
N VAL A 18 -34.54 -11.68 11.84
CA VAL A 18 -33.27 -10.95 12.03
C VAL A 18 -32.26 -11.56 11.07
N PHE A 19 -32.14 -10.95 9.89
CA PHE A 19 -31.08 -11.26 8.94
C PHE A 19 -29.77 -10.69 9.50
N CYS A 20 -29.11 -11.49 10.33
CA CYS A 20 -27.79 -11.15 10.87
C CYS A 20 -26.80 -11.16 9.70
N CYS A 21 -26.55 -9.99 9.09
CA CYS A 21 -25.47 -9.80 8.11
C CYS A 21 -24.14 -10.11 8.82
N MET A 22 -23.71 -11.37 8.75
CA MET A 22 -22.35 -11.74 9.14
C MET A 22 -21.38 -11.06 8.19
N HIS A 23 -20.93 -9.87 8.57
CA HIS A 23 -19.79 -9.23 7.93
C HIS A 23 -18.57 -10.08 8.29
N SER A 24 -18.19 -10.99 7.40
CA SER A 24 -16.92 -11.72 7.50
C SER A 24 -15.79 -10.69 7.39
N THR A 25 -15.25 -10.27 8.52
CA THR A 25 -14.01 -9.50 8.54
C THR A 25 -12.90 -10.41 8.04
N VAL A 26 -12.47 -10.20 6.80
CA VAL A 26 -11.31 -10.92 6.26
C VAL A 26 -10.09 -10.49 7.07
N ALA A 27 -9.62 -11.39 7.92
CA ALA A 27 -8.42 -11.15 8.72
C ALA A 27 -7.22 -10.91 7.80
N ALA A 28 -6.39 -9.91 8.14
CA ALA A 28 -5.18 -9.61 7.38
C ALA A 28 -4.22 -10.81 7.45
N LYS A 29 -3.85 -11.36 6.29
CA LYS A 29 -2.89 -12.46 6.17
C LYS A 29 -1.48 -11.91 6.09
N THR A 30 -0.61 -12.28 7.01
CA THR A 30 0.83 -12.02 6.90
C THR A 30 1.45 -13.03 5.94
N ILE A 31 2.04 -12.53 4.84
CA ILE A 31 2.67 -13.37 3.80
C ILE A 31 4.20 -13.32 3.86
N HIS A 32 4.76 -12.33 4.57
CA HIS A 32 6.20 -12.23 4.79
C HIS A 32 6.49 -11.48 6.10
N LYS A 33 7.57 -11.90 6.78
CA LYS A 33 8.10 -11.21 7.96
C LYS A 33 9.62 -11.35 7.97
N GLU A 34 10.31 -10.23 8.08
CA GLU A 34 11.77 -10.16 8.10
C GLU A 34 12.22 -9.07 9.08
N LYS A 35 13.33 -9.31 9.76
CA LYS A 35 14.00 -8.31 10.60
C LYS A 35 15.26 -7.85 9.88
N SER A 36 15.34 -6.57 9.56
CA SER A 36 16.54 -5.94 9.02
C SER A 36 17.35 -5.26 10.12
N LEU A 37 18.47 -4.64 9.75
CA LEU A 37 19.25 -3.79 10.65
C LEU A 37 18.47 -2.56 11.11
N TYR A 38 17.51 -2.08 10.31
CA TYR A 38 16.80 -0.82 10.55
C TYR A 38 15.42 -1.03 11.16
N ARG A 39 14.70 -2.13 10.81
CA ARG A 39 13.30 -2.31 11.18
C ARG A 39 12.77 -3.73 11.05
N ASN A 40 11.61 -3.98 11.62
CA ASN A 40 10.85 -5.17 11.34
C ASN A 40 9.95 -4.91 10.13
N ILE A 41 10.16 -5.69 9.07
CA ILE A 41 9.43 -5.59 7.81
C ILE A 41 8.39 -6.70 7.78
N VAL A 42 7.15 -6.35 7.47
CA VAL A 42 6.05 -7.29 7.33
C VAL A 42 5.32 -6.99 6.01
N VAL A 43 4.94 -8.03 5.27
CA VAL A 43 4.03 -7.89 4.14
C VAL A 43 2.72 -8.56 4.50
N ARG A 44 1.62 -7.80 4.37
CA ARG A 44 0.27 -8.28 4.68
C ARG A 44 -0.66 -8.12 3.49
N GLU A 45 -1.60 -9.04 3.39
CA GLU A 45 -2.71 -8.98 2.44
C GLU A 45 -4.03 -8.92 3.18
N SER A 46 -4.88 -7.99 2.79
CA SER A 46 -6.24 -7.86 3.26
C SER A 46 -7.07 -7.05 2.27
N ASN A 47 -8.33 -7.43 2.04
CA ASN A 47 -9.25 -6.67 1.19
C ASN A 47 -8.69 -6.31 -0.19
N ASN A 48 -8.09 -7.27 -0.88
CA ASN A 48 -7.42 -7.11 -2.17
C ASN A 48 -6.26 -6.09 -2.18
N ARG A 49 -5.67 -5.80 -1.03
CA ARG A 49 -4.48 -4.96 -0.90
C ARG A 49 -3.33 -5.74 -0.33
N ARG A 50 -2.16 -5.52 -0.89
CA ARG A 50 -0.88 -5.98 -0.34
C ARG A 50 -0.13 -4.76 0.18
N CYS A 51 0.23 -4.78 1.45
CA CYS A 51 0.88 -3.66 2.12
C CYS A 51 2.23 -4.06 2.71
N LEU A 52 3.23 -3.23 2.47
CA LEU A 52 4.48 -3.23 3.21
C LEU A 52 4.27 -2.47 4.51
N VAL A 53 4.60 -3.10 5.62
CA VAL A 53 4.34 -2.59 6.97
C VAL A 53 5.66 -2.56 7.74
N PHE A 54 5.95 -1.43 8.37
CA PHE A 54 6.99 -1.38 9.38
C PHE A 54 6.36 -1.56 10.76
N SER A 55 6.69 -2.69 11.39
CA SER A 55 6.21 -3.00 12.72
C SER A 55 7.10 -2.29 13.75
N VAL A 56 6.51 -1.40 14.53
CA VAL A 56 7.18 -0.62 15.57
C VAL A 56 6.46 -0.80 16.91
N LYS A 57 7.15 -0.54 18.03
CA LYS A 57 6.59 -0.70 19.38
C LYS A 57 5.27 0.07 19.62
N ARG A 58 5.01 1.15 18.88
CA ARG A 58 3.80 2.00 19.00
C ARG A 58 2.73 1.68 17.96
N GLY A 59 2.81 0.53 17.31
CA GLY A 59 1.86 0.08 16.29
C GLY A 59 2.46 -0.05 14.90
N ASP A 60 1.77 -0.78 14.05
CA ASP A 60 2.19 -1.03 12.69
C ASP A 60 1.87 0.17 11.79
N LYS A 61 2.79 0.53 10.89
CA LYS A 61 2.62 1.61 9.93
C LYS A 61 2.77 1.09 8.51
N ASN A 62 1.72 1.21 7.71
CA ASN A 62 1.79 0.93 6.28
C ASN A 62 2.71 1.94 5.60
N GLN A 63 3.71 1.45 4.88
CA GLN A 63 4.67 2.27 4.12
C GLN A 63 4.22 2.42 2.68
N THR A 64 3.72 1.33 2.10
CA THR A 64 3.12 1.31 0.78
C THR A 64 2.05 0.23 0.73
N CYS A 65 1.07 0.40 -0.12
CA CYS A 65 0.10 -0.63 -0.46
C CYS A 65 -0.13 -0.64 -1.98
N THR A 66 -0.30 -1.83 -2.54
CA THR A 66 -0.73 -2.06 -3.92
C THR A 66 -2.12 -2.67 -3.89
N ASP A 67 -3.02 -2.21 -4.75
CA ASP A 67 -4.29 -2.90 -5.01
C ASP A 67 -3.99 -4.09 -5.93
N LEU A 68 -4.42 -5.28 -5.54
CA LEU A 68 -4.12 -6.52 -6.29
C LEU A 68 -4.98 -6.68 -7.55
N ARG A 69 -6.05 -5.89 -7.69
CA ARG A 69 -6.92 -5.87 -8.88
C ARG A 69 -6.51 -4.78 -9.87
N ASP A 70 -5.93 -3.70 -9.36
CA ASP A 70 -5.41 -2.58 -10.14
C ASP A 70 -4.04 -2.16 -9.60
N PRO A 71 -2.95 -2.79 -10.05
CA PRO A 71 -1.59 -2.49 -9.59
C PRO A 71 -1.14 -1.06 -9.88
N ASN A 72 -1.77 -0.38 -10.85
CA ASN A 72 -1.45 1.00 -11.22
C ASN A 72 -2.12 2.02 -10.32
N LEU A 73 -3.08 1.58 -9.49
CA LEU A 73 -3.74 2.46 -8.55
C LEU A 73 -2.78 2.95 -7.45
N LEU A 74 -2.52 4.24 -7.41
CA LEU A 74 -1.76 4.87 -6.33
C LEU A 74 -2.64 4.97 -5.07
N VAL A 75 -2.54 3.96 -4.20
CA VAL A 75 -3.44 3.76 -3.06
C VAL A 75 -3.39 4.93 -2.08
N PHE A 76 -2.20 5.44 -1.76
CA PHE A 76 -2.06 6.51 -0.77
C PHE A 76 -2.14 7.90 -1.39
N ALA A 77 -2.85 8.80 -0.73
CA ALA A 77 -2.99 10.19 -1.17
C ALA A 77 -1.64 10.90 -1.30
N TYR A 78 -0.71 10.68 -0.35
CA TYR A 78 0.61 11.31 -0.40
C TYR A 78 1.41 10.91 -1.65
N VAL A 79 1.28 9.67 -2.11
CA VAL A 79 1.94 9.21 -3.35
C VAL A 79 1.43 10.01 -4.54
N ARG A 80 0.12 10.23 -4.63
CA ARG A 80 -0.48 11.09 -5.68
C ARG A 80 -0.01 12.53 -5.58
N MET A 81 0.15 13.05 -4.36
CA MET A 81 0.62 14.43 -4.13
C MET A 81 2.06 14.66 -4.56
N VAL A 82 2.92 13.63 -4.53
CA VAL A 82 4.32 13.75 -5.03
C VAL A 82 4.35 14.21 -6.49
N PHE A 83 3.38 13.77 -7.29
CA PHE A 83 3.29 14.15 -8.71
C PHE A 83 2.89 15.63 -8.92
N ALA A 84 2.42 16.33 -7.89
CA ALA A 84 2.23 17.79 -7.96
C ALA A 84 3.56 18.54 -8.18
N GLY A 85 4.71 17.96 -7.82
CA GLY A 85 6.03 18.48 -8.14
C GLY A 85 6.28 18.66 -9.65
N LEU A 86 5.58 17.92 -10.49
CA LEU A 86 5.64 18.05 -11.94
C LEU A 86 5.04 19.37 -12.46
N LEU A 87 4.26 20.08 -11.65
CA LEU A 87 3.81 21.44 -11.96
C LEU A 87 4.99 22.44 -12.01
N VAL A 88 6.04 22.15 -11.23
CA VAL A 88 7.26 22.99 -11.17
C VAL A 88 8.27 22.54 -12.22
N ASN A 89 8.43 21.25 -12.42
CA ASN A 89 9.31 20.68 -13.44
C ASN A 89 8.61 19.58 -14.23
N PRO A 90 7.91 19.95 -15.32
CA PRO A 90 7.06 19.00 -16.05
C PRO A 90 7.83 18.03 -16.96
N LYS A 91 9.12 18.23 -17.18
CA LYS A 91 9.96 17.39 -18.06
C LYS A 91 11.32 17.12 -17.42
N PRO A 92 11.36 16.38 -16.30
CA PRO A 92 12.62 16.05 -15.64
C PRO A 92 13.45 15.08 -16.50
N ASN A 93 14.74 15.35 -16.66
CA ASN A 93 15.69 14.43 -17.30
C ASN A 93 16.40 13.53 -16.29
N LYS A 94 16.49 13.98 -15.04
CA LYS A 94 17.07 13.23 -13.92
C LYS A 94 16.19 13.39 -12.69
N ILE A 95 15.93 12.28 -12.00
CA ILE A 95 15.07 12.21 -10.83
C ILE A 95 15.83 11.48 -9.72
N LEU A 96 15.85 12.05 -8.54
CA LEU A 96 16.31 11.39 -7.34
C LEU A 96 15.10 11.07 -6.44
N VAL A 97 14.94 9.80 -6.10
CA VAL A 97 13.93 9.33 -5.15
C VAL A 97 14.64 8.87 -3.88
N ILE A 98 14.25 9.42 -2.73
CA ILE A 98 14.79 9.00 -1.43
C ILE A 98 13.77 8.12 -0.73
N GLY A 99 14.16 6.84 -0.55
CA GLY A 99 13.29 5.78 -0.06
C GLY A 99 12.57 5.05 -1.19
N LEU A 100 12.52 3.73 -1.12
CA LEU A 100 11.88 2.88 -2.13
C LEU A 100 10.46 2.47 -1.72
N GLY A 101 10.30 1.99 -0.50
CA GLY A 101 9.04 1.36 -0.08
C GLY A 101 8.71 0.15 -0.97
N GLY A 102 7.52 0.13 -1.56
CA GLY A 102 7.13 -0.88 -2.55
C GLY A 102 7.45 -0.50 -4.00
N GLY A 103 8.07 0.66 -4.23
CA GLY A 103 8.48 1.07 -5.57
C GLY A 103 7.40 1.78 -6.41
N SER A 104 6.21 2.09 -5.85
CA SER A 104 5.12 2.71 -6.62
C SER A 104 5.52 4.05 -7.25
N ILE A 105 6.20 4.92 -6.49
CA ILE A 105 6.63 6.24 -7.00
C ILE A 105 7.62 6.10 -8.15
N PRO A 106 8.77 5.41 -8.00
CA PRO A 106 9.75 5.32 -9.09
C PRO A 106 9.22 4.56 -10.29
N THR A 107 8.37 3.53 -10.11
CA THR A 107 7.74 2.81 -11.23
C THR A 107 6.87 3.76 -12.04
N THR A 108 5.95 4.49 -11.41
CA THR A 108 5.10 5.46 -12.11
C THR A 108 5.92 6.57 -12.77
N LEU A 109 7.00 7.08 -12.13
CA LEU A 109 7.89 8.05 -12.75
C LEU A 109 8.61 7.50 -13.98
N SER A 110 9.04 6.23 -13.94
CA SER A 110 9.68 5.57 -15.10
C SER A 110 8.73 5.39 -16.27
N GLU A 111 7.45 5.13 -16.00
CA GLU A 111 6.40 5.04 -17.03
C GLU A 111 6.08 6.41 -17.65
N LEU A 112 5.96 7.44 -16.82
CA LEU A 112 5.68 8.81 -17.27
C LEU A 112 6.86 9.45 -18.01
N PHE A 113 8.09 9.12 -17.63
CA PHE A 113 9.33 9.70 -18.17
C PHE A 113 10.31 8.61 -18.61
N PRO A 114 10.00 7.86 -19.68
CA PRO A 114 10.81 6.69 -20.08
C PRO A 114 12.25 7.05 -20.47
N ASN A 115 12.54 8.33 -20.76
CA ASN A 115 13.88 8.83 -21.08
C ASN A 115 14.62 9.43 -19.89
N ALA A 116 13.97 9.62 -18.75
CA ALA A 116 14.63 10.17 -17.55
C ALA A 116 15.50 9.12 -16.85
N GLY A 117 16.64 9.54 -16.33
CA GLY A 117 17.43 8.75 -15.38
C GLY A 117 16.82 8.88 -13.99
N ILE A 118 16.59 7.75 -13.32
CA ILE A 118 15.97 7.70 -11.98
C ILE A 118 16.91 6.97 -11.04
N ASP A 119 17.49 7.70 -10.08
CA ASP A 119 18.26 7.13 -8.99
C ASP A 119 17.37 7.02 -7.75
N ILE A 120 17.30 5.82 -7.17
CA ILE A 120 16.52 5.55 -5.96
C ILE A 120 17.49 5.20 -4.86
N VAL A 121 17.54 6.00 -3.81
CA VAL A 121 18.41 5.76 -2.66
C VAL A 121 17.59 5.17 -1.53
N GLU A 122 17.84 3.89 -1.22
CA GLU A 122 17.21 3.19 -0.10
C GLU A 122 18.29 2.71 0.88
N ILE A 123 18.06 2.95 2.16
CA ILE A 123 19.04 2.58 3.19
C ILE A 123 19.00 1.11 3.55
N ASP A 124 17.86 0.48 3.37
CA ASP A 124 17.58 -0.88 3.82
C ASP A 124 17.48 -1.85 2.64
N ASP A 125 18.52 -2.63 2.40
CA ASP A 125 18.54 -3.65 1.34
C ASP A 125 17.40 -4.68 1.47
N ALA A 126 16.91 -4.95 2.70
CA ALA A 126 15.76 -5.80 2.89
C ALA A 126 14.47 -5.20 2.27
N VAL A 127 14.30 -3.88 2.31
CA VAL A 127 13.19 -3.20 1.62
C VAL A 127 13.29 -3.41 0.11
N VAL A 128 14.50 -3.32 -0.46
CA VAL A 128 14.71 -3.56 -1.90
C VAL A 128 14.32 -4.98 -2.30
N ARG A 129 14.76 -5.98 -1.53
CA ARG A 129 14.37 -7.39 -1.78
C ARG A 129 12.87 -7.59 -1.70
N VAL A 130 12.23 -7.01 -0.70
CA VAL A 130 10.79 -7.11 -0.48
C VAL A 130 10.01 -6.42 -1.60
N ALA A 131 10.45 -5.24 -2.06
CA ALA A 131 9.85 -4.52 -3.17
C ALA A 131 9.87 -5.36 -4.45
N LYS A 132 11.03 -5.94 -4.79
CA LYS A 132 11.18 -6.83 -5.95
C LYS A 132 10.32 -8.08 -5.86
N LYS A 133 10.28 -8.71 -4.69
CA LYS A 133 9.59 -10.01 -4.51
C LYS A 133 8.06 -9.88 -4.41
N TYR A 134 7.56 -8.83 -3.75
CA TYR A 134 6.15 -8.74 -3.38
C TYR A 134 5.39 -7.60 -4.04
N PHE A 135 6.08 -6.60 -4.60
CA PHE A 135 5.44 -5.40 -5.17
C PHE A 135 5.75 -5.20 -6.65
N ALA A 136 6.25 -6.26 -7.32
CA ALA A 136 6.59 -6.25 -8.74
C ALA A 136 7.55 -5.12 -9.16
N PHE A 137 8.29 -4.52 -8.21
CA PHE A 137 9.28 -3.51 -8.52
C PHE A 137 10.44 -4.13 -9.31
N GLN A 138 10.82 -3.49 -10.41
CA GLN A 138 11.95 -3.90 -11.26
C GLN A 138 12.79 -2.68 -11.62
N GLU A 139 14.09 -2.85 -11.54
CA GLU A 139 15.03 -1.88 -12.10
C GLU A 139 15.12 -2.03 -13.62
N ASN A 140 15.55 -0.97 -14.29
CA ASN A 140 15.85 -1.00 -15.72
C ASN A 140 17.14 -0.22 -16.01
N GLU A 141 17.50 -0.05 -17.27
CA GLU A 141 18.74 0.64 -17.65
C GLU A 141 18.82 2.08 -17.13
N ARG A 142 17.67 2.74 -16.94
CA ARG A 142 17.57 4.15 -16.52
C ARG A 142 17.05 4.34 -15.09
N MET A 143 16.54 3.29 -14.47
CA MET A 143 16.03 3.32 -13.10
C MET A 143 16.79 2.32 -12.24
N LYS A 144 17.58 2.80 -11.28
CA LYS A 144 18.47 1.98 -10.44
C LYS A 144 18.29 2.28 -8.96
N VAL A 145 18.44 1.25 -8.14
CA VAL A 145 18.47 1.38 -6.69
C VAL A 145 19.93 1.42 -6.21
N ILE A 146 20.22 2.41 -5.40
CA ILE A 146 21.49 2.57 -4.70
C ILE A 146 21.23 2.34 -3.21
N VAL A 147 21.77 1.24 -2.66
CA VAL A 147 21.68 0.96 -1.24
C VAL A 147 22.68 1.82 -0.50
N SER A 148 22.20 2.92 0.11
CA SER A 148 23.03 3.89 0.81
C SER A 148 22.22 4.79 1.74
N ASP A 149 22.88 5.39 2.73
CA ASP A 149 22.32 6.56 3.44
C ASP A 149 22.22 7.74 2.46
N ALA A 150 21.01 8.31 2.31
CA ALA A 150 20.74 9.39 1.36
C ALA A 150 21.60 10.64 1.63
N ARG A 151 21.94 10.95 2.86
CA ARG A 151 22.81 12.09 3.21
C ARG A 151 24.23 11.86 2.69
N VAL A 152 24.71 10.62 2.76
CA VAL A 152 26.03 10.24 2.22
C VAL A 152 26.01 10.32 0.70
N TYR A 153 24.95 9.77 0.08
CA TYR A 153 24.79 9.82 -1.37
C TYR A 153 24.77 11.26 -1.90
N ILE A 154 23.91 12.14 -1.35
CA ILE A 154 23.78 13.53 -1.78
C ILE A 154 25.11 14.28 -1.62
N ARG A 155 25.78 14.13 -0.47
CA ARG A 155 27.06 14.78 -0.24
C ARG A 155 28.14 14.39 -1.25
N ARG A 156 28.15 13.14 -1.71
CA ARG A 156 29.10 12.69 -2.75
C ARG A 156 28.73 13.16 -4.16
N ALA A 157 27.43 13.30 -4.43
CA ALA A 157 26.95 13.77 -5.73
C ALA A 157 27.14 15.29 -5.93
N THR A 158 27.40 16.05 -4.87
CA THR A 158 27.63 17.51 -4.90
C THR A 158 29.11 17.90 -4.84
N GLN A 159 30.01 16.96 -4.77
CA GLN A 159 31.48 17.14 -4.89
C GLN A 159 31.95 16.87 -6.31
#